data_c22e2f0afbe002b7588ff2c559006400
#
_entry.id   c22e2f0afbe002b7588ff2c559006400
#
_cell.length_a   1.000
_cell.length_b   1.000
_cell.length_c   1.000
_cell.angle_alpha   90.00
_cell.angle_beta   90.00
_cell.angle_gamma   90.00
#
_symmetry.space_group_name_H-M   'P 1'
#
loop_
_entity.id
_entity.type
_entity.pdbx_description
1 polymer ?
#
loop_
_entity_poly.entity_id
_entity_poly.type
_entity_poly.pdbx_seq_one_letter_code
_entity_poly.pdbx_strand_id
1 'polypeptide(L)'
;MFAALASGSGKTTVTCAFLRAMTRRGLAPAAFKAGPDYIDPMFHRQVLGVPSYNLDLFFSDEEQIRALLAAHSAGRSPAVLEGAMGYYDGLGGCTDTASAWHLARATDTPVVLVLRPGSSSLTLAAQVKGLLAFRAPCQIRGLLLNGCSPMLAQTLAPALIRETGLPVFGCLPKVEGADFSSRHLGLVAAEEIPELQAKLDKLADALEQSADLDRLLALAESAPP
;
A
#
# COMPACT_ATOMS: atom_id res chain seq x y z
N MET A 1 0.46 -6.40 -1.07
CA MET A 1 1.30 -5.29 -0.51
C MET A 1 1.10 -4.02 -1.31
N PHE A 2 1.01 -2.86 -0.65
CA PHE A 2 1.14 -1.56 -1.31
C PHE A 2 2.60 -1.08 -1.22
N ALA A 3 3.22 -0.81 -2.36
CA ALA A 3 4.57 -0.26 -2.47
C ALA A 3 4.57 0.96 -3.41
N ALA A 4 5.68 1.67 -3.55
CA ALA A 4 5.74 2.87 -4.39
C ALA A 4 7.15 3.11 -4.94
N LEU A 5 7.27 4.10 -5.85
CA LEU A 5 8.57 4.55 -6.39
C LEU A 5 9.45 5.21 -5.34
N ALA A 6 8.83 5.92 -4.38
CA ALA A 6 9.56 6.69 -3.37
C ALA A 6 8.67 6.98 -2.14
N SER A 7 9.29 7.51 -1.08
CA SER A 7 8.56 8.15 0.02
C SER A 7 7.69 9.29 -0.48
N GLY A 8 6.56 9.58 0.21
CA GLY A 8 5.63 10.64 -0.19
C GLY A 8 4.72 10.30 -1.38
N SER A 9 4.79 9.09 -1.94
CA SER A 9 3.88 8.66 -3.01
C SER A 9 2.45 8.39 -2.55
N GLY A 10 2.20 8.36 -1.23
CA GLY A 10 0.88 8.16 -0.64
C GLY A 10 0.53 6.71 -0.31
N LYS A 11 1.52 5.84 -0.10
CA LYS A 11 1.30 4.46 0.36
C LYS A 11 0.38 4.40 1.57
N THR A 12 0.72 5.12 2.62
CA THR A 12 -0.04 5.15 3.89
C THR A 12 -1.47 5.62 3.67
N THR A 13 -1.68 6.67 2.87
CA THR A 13 -3.03 7.15 2.56
C THR A 13 -3.86 6.08 1.85
N VAL A 14 -3.28 5.42 0.84
CA VAL A 14 -3.95 4.33 0.11
C VAL A 14 -4.20 3.12 1.03
N THR A 15 -3.22 2.75 1.84
CA THR A 15 -3.35 1.63 2.81
C THR A 15 -4.49 1.91 3.80
N CYS A 16 -4.53 3.09 4.40
CA CYS A 16 -5.57 3.48 5.36
C CYS A 16 -6.96 3.53 4.70
N ALA A 17 -7.06 4.12 3.49
CA ALA A 17 -8.31 4.15 2.73
C ALA A 17 -8.81 2.74 2.42
N PHE A 18 -7.93 1.85 1.98
CA PHE A 18 -8.26 0.46 1.67
C PHE A 18 -8.67 -0.31 2.93
N LEU A 19 -7.92 -0.21 4.03
CA LEU A 19 -8.27 -0.85 5.30
C LEU A 19 -9.65 -0.39 5.80
N ARG A 20 -9.93 0.93 5.71
CA ARG A 20 -11.24 1.47 6.10
C ARG A 20 -12.37 0.95 5.22
N ALA A 21 -12.17 0.90 3.90
CA ALA A 21 -13.14 0.32 2.97
C ALA A 21 -13.40 -1.16 3.27
N MET A 22 -12.35 -1.96 3.55
CA MET A 22 -12.51 -3.38 3.90
C MET A 22 -13.28 -3.56 5.21
N THR A 23 -12.97 -2.77 6.22
CA THR A 23 -13.71 -2.82 7.51
C THR A 23 -15.17 -2.46 7.32
N ARG A 24 -15.49 -1.44 6.51
CA ARG A 24 -16.88 -1.05 6.18
C ARG A 24 -17.64 -2.12 5.40
N ARG A 25 -16.95 -2.93 4.61
CA ARG A 25 -17.51 -4.12 3.93
C ARG A 25 -17.71 -5.32 4.87
N GLY A 26 -17.46 -5.16 6.17
CA GLY A 26 -17.60 -6.22 7.16
C GLY A 26 -16.47 -7.24 7.18
N LEU A 27 -15.37 -6.96 6.48
CA LEU A 27 -14.17 -7.80 6.51
C LEU A 27 -13.33 -7.50 7.76
N ALA A 28 -12.50 -8.45 8.14
CA ALA A 28 -11.61 -8.34 9.30
C ALA A 28 -10.13 -8.28 8.86
N PRO A 29 -9.67 -7.15 8.30
CA PRO A 29 -8.29 -7.05 7.82
C PRO A 29 -7.27 -7.11 8.95
N ALA A 30 -6.03 -7.50 8.60
CA ALA A 30 -4.83 -7.26 9.40
C ALA A 30 -3.87 -6.40 8.58
N ALA A 31 -3.17 -5.48 9.25
CA ALA A 31 -2.20 -4.61 8.61
C ALA A 31 -0.77 -4.97 9.05
N PHE A 32 0.17 -4.82 8.12
CA PHE A 32 1.59 -5.06 8.36
C PHE A 32 2.41 -3.93 7.75
N LYS A 33 3.38 -3.43 8.50
CA LYS A 33 4.31 -2.39 8.04
C LYS A 33 5.69 -2.97 7.83
N ALA A 34 6.31 -2.71 6.69
CA ALA A 34 7.72 -3.04 6.45
C ALA A 34 8.62 -2.17 7.33
N GLY A 35 9.58 -2.81 8.02
CA GLY A 35 10.53 -2.13 8.87
C GLY A 35 10.02 -1.76 10.27
N PRO A 36 10.85 -1.08 11.09
CA PRO A 36 10.60 -0.78 12.50
C PRO A 36 9.79 0.51 12.68
N ASP A 37 8.62 0.60 12.07
CA ASP A 37 7.74 1.76 12.14
C ASP A 37 6.76 1.65 13.32
N TYR A 38 6.71 2.65 14.20
CA TYR A 38 5.78 2.71 15.32
C TYR A 38 4.51 3.49 14.99
N ILE A 39 4.62 4.45 14.08
CA ILE A 39 3.59 5.45 13.81
C ILE A 39 2.42 4.81 13.08
N ASP A 40 2.66 4.20 11.91
CA ASP A 40 1.60 3.62 11.11
C ASP A 40 0.87 2.47 11.82
N PRO A 41 1.55 1.50 12.45
CA PRO A 41 0.87 0.45 13.22
C PRO A 41 0.05 0.97 14.40
N MET A 42 0.51 2.02 15.08
CA MET A 42 -0.24 2.64 16.17
C MET A 42 -1.51 3.32 15.64
N PHE A 43 -1.40 4.07 14.55
CA PHE A 43 -2.54 4.71 13.88
C PHE A 43 -3.57 3.67 13.41
N HIS A 44 -3.13 2.59 12.78
CA HIS A 44 -4.03 1.51 12.35
C HIS A 44 -4.82 0.92 13.53
N ARG A 45 -4.17 0.69 14.67
CA ARG A 45 -4.85 0.15 15.86
C ARG A 45 -5.78 1.15 16.52
N GLN A 46 -5.35 2.39 16.71
CA GLN A 46 -6.10 3.39 17.47
C GLN A 46 -7.23 4.02 16.68
N VAL A 47 -6.99 4.34 15.41
CA VAL A 47 -7.94 5.12 14.60
C VAL A 47 -8.80 4.20 13.72
N LEU A 48 -8.20 3.19 13.10
CA LEU A 48 -8.91 2.24 12.23
C LEU A 48 -9.49 1.04 12.98
N GLY A 49 -9.02 0.74 14.20
CA GLY A 49 -9.39 -0.48 14.92
C GLY A 49 -8.86 -1.77 14.27
N VAL A 50 -7.85 -1.65 13.40
CA VAL A 50 -7.26 -2.77 12.65
C VAL A 50 -5.98 -3.24 13.37
N PRO A 51 -5.84 -4.53 13.70
CA PRO A 51 -4.58 -5.07 14.21
C PRO A 51 -3.45 -4.80 13.21
N SER A 52 -2.33 -4.31 13.73
CA SER A 52 -1.21 -3.93 12.88
C SER A 52 0.12 -4.29 13.52
N TYR A 53 1.04 -4.83 12.73
CA TYR A 53 2.32 -5.40 13.16
C TYR A 53 3.44 -4.93 12.24
N ASN A 54 4.69 -5.08 12.69
CA ASN A 54 5.86 -4.81 11.88
C ASN A 54 6.42 -6.13 11.31
N LEU A 55 6.85 -6.09 10.07
CA LEU A 55 7.64 -7.13 9.43
C LEU A 55 8.99 -6.52 9.05
N ASP A 56 10.02 -6.83 9.85
CA ASP A 56 11.31 -6.18 9.73
C ASP A 56 12.43 -7.19 9.44
N LEU A 57 12.88 -7.20 8.19
CA LEU A 57 13.98 -8.05 7.70
C LEU A 57 15.38 -7.59 8.15
N PHE A 58 15.48 -6.49 8.91
CA PHE A 58 16.72 -6.11 9.56
C PHE A 58 16.93 -6.90 10.86
N PHE A 59 15.85 -7.12 11.64
CA PHE A 59 15.91 -7.81 12.92
C PHE A 59 15.50 -9.29 12.84
N SER A 60 14.83 -9.71 11.76
CA SER A 60 14.31 -11.06 11.58
C SER A 60 14.71 -11.65 10.24
N ASP A 61 14.94 -12.95 10.20
CA ASP A 61 15.15 -13.67 8.94
C ASP A 61 13.82 -13.91 8.19
N GLU A 62 13.92 -14.41 6.96
CA GLU A 62 12.75 -14.63 6.10
C GLU A 62 11.78 -15.68 6.68
N GLU A 63 12.27 -16.68 7.41
CA GLU A 63 11.44 -17.72 8.02
C GLU A 63 10.63 -17.13 9.18
N GLN A 64 11.26 -16.35 10.04
CA GLN A 64 10.60 -15.62 11.13
C GLN A 64 9.55 -14.64 10.60
N ILE A 65 9.86 -13.91 9.51
CA ILE A 65 8.90 -13.01 8.86
C ILE A 65 7.67 -13.76 8.35
N ARG A 66 7.85 -14.88 7.67
CA ARG A 66 6.73 -15.73 7.22
C ARG A 66 5.90 -16.24 8.39
N ALA A 67 6.55 -16.73 9.45
CA ALA A 67 5.87 -17.18 10.66
C ALA A 67 5.06 -16.06 11.33
N LEU A 68 5.61 -14.85 11.45
CA LEU A 68 4.91 -13.67 11.98
C LEU A 68 3.71 -13.29 11.12
N LEU A 69 3.89 -13.26 9.79
CA LEU A 69 2.81 -12.95 8.86
C LEU A 69 1.68 -13.97 9.01
N ALA A 70 1.98 -15.26 8.95
CA ALA A 70 0.99 -16.34 9.10
C ALA A 70 0.27 -16.29 10.46
N ALA A 71 1.00 -16.11 11.56
CA ALA A 71 0.42 -16.08 12.89
C ALA A 71 -0.56 -14.90 13.08
N HIS A 72 -0.24 -13.73 12.54
CA HIS A 72 -1.04 -12.52 12.73
C HIS A 72 -2.09 -12.29 11.63
N SER A 73 -2.03 -13.02 10.52
CA SER A 73 -3.09 -13.04 9.51
C SER A 73 -4.12 -14.16 9.74
N ALA A 74 -3.86 -15.10 10.65
CA ALA A 74 -4.77 -16.21 10.93
C ALA A 74 -6.18 -15.72 11.32
N GLY A 75 -7.21 -16.16 10.58
CA GLY A 75 -8.59 -15.73 10.76
C GLY A 75 -8.88 -14.29 10.35
N ARG A 76 -7.98 -13.66 9.61
CA ARG A 76 -8.10 -12.29 9.09
C ARG A 76 -8.05 -12.27 7.56
N SER A 77 -8.85 -11.39 6.95
CA SER A 77 -8.85 -11.19 5.51
C SER A 77 -9.33 -9.77 5.18
N PRO A 78 -8.61 -9.04 4.31
CA PRO A 78 -7.29 -9.36 3.76
C PRO A 78 -6.13 -9.06 4.74
N ALA A 79 -4.98 -9.71 4.55
CA ALA A 79 -3.71 -9.27 5.11
C ALA A 79 -3.10 -8.19 4.19
N VAL A 80 -2.91 -6.99 4.73
CA VAL A 80 -2.45 -5.82 3.97
C VAL A 80 -1.08 -5.39 4.43
N LEU A 81 -0.08 -5.53 3.58
CA LEU A 81 1.29 -5.10 3.84
C LEU A 81 1.52 -3.70 3.24
N GLU A 82 2.17 -2.82 3.98
CA GLU A 82 2.64 -1.52 3.49
C GLU A 82 4.16 -1.47 3.45
N GLY A 83 4.71 -1.21 2.25
CA GLY A 83 6.14 -1.02 2.06
C GLY A 83 6.65 0.30 2.66
N ALA A 84 7.91 0.33 3.06
CA ALA A 84 8.62 1.55 3.44
C ALA A 84 9.38 2.12 2.24
N MET A 85 9.63 3.43 2.22
CA MET A 85 10.42 4.14 1.20
C MET A 85 10.02 3.77 -0.25
N GLY A 86 10.95 3.71 -1.18
CA GLY A 86 10.75 3.15 -2.52
C GLY A 86 10.85 1.62 -2.51
N TYR A 87 10.35 1.01 -3.59
CA TYR A 87 10.19 -0.45 -3.67
C TYR A 87 11.51 -1.22 -3.45
N TYR A 88 12.62 -0.69 -3.95
CA TYR A 88 13.95 -1.29 -3.82
C TYR A 88 14.84 -0.61 -2.75
N ASP A 89 14.34 0.43 -2.07
CA ASP A 89 15.13 1.16 -1.09
C ASP A 89 15.20 0.35 0.22
N GLY A 90 16.35 -0.24 0.48
CA GLY A 90 16.62 -1.02 1.68
C GLY A 90 17.64 -0.35 2.59
N LEU A 91 18.45 -1.15 3.28
CA LEU A 91 19.42 -0.67 4.27
C LEU A 91 20.39 0.35 3.69
N GLY A 92 20.51 1.48 4.38
CA GLY A 92 21.40 2.58 3.97
C GLY A 92 20.97 3.29 2.69
N GLY A 93 19.80 2.97 2.12
CA GLY A 93 19.32 3.55 0.87
C GLY A 93 20.07 3.13 -0.39
N CYS A 94 21.06 2.23 -0.27
CA CYS A 94 21.94 1.80 -1.37
C CYS A 94 21.89 0.29 -1.63
N THR A 95 21.08 -0.45 -0.89
CA THR A 95 20.88 -1.90 -1.05
C THR A 95 19.41 -2.21 -1.13
N ASP A 96 19.06 -3.38 -1.66
CA ASP A 96 17.69 -3.90 -1.67
C ASP A 96 17.39 -4.80 -0.46
N THR A 97 18.35 -5.01 0.43
CA THR A 97 18.19 -5.75 1.68
C THR A 97 17.21 -5.03 2.61
N ALA A 98 16.24 -5.74 3.16
CA ALA A 98 15.15 -5.23 4.00
C ALA A 98 14.24 -4.18 3.30
N SER A 99 14.30 -4.08 1.97
CA SER A 99 13.38 -3.24 1.18
C SER A 99 11.98 -3.86 1.08
N ALA A 100 11.02 -3.11 0.55
CA ALA A 100 9.70 -3.61 0.23
C ALA A 100 9.74 -4.77 -0.79
N TRP A 101 10.66 -4.73 -1.76
CA TRP A 101 10.91 -5.84 -2.68
C TRP A 101 11.39 -7.09 -1.95
N HIS A 102 12.37 -6.95 -1.04
CA HIS A 102 12.86 -8.09 -0.28
C HIS A 102 11.75 -8.73 0.55
N LEU A 103 10.93 -7.92 1.22
CA LEU A 103 9.78 -8.41 1.99
C LEU A 103 8.75 -9.11 1.10
N ALA A 104 8.38 -8.50 -0.04
CA ALA A 104 7.43 -9.09 -0.98
C ALA A 104 7.92 -10.42 -1.55
N ARG A 105 9.22 -10.52 -1.85
CA ARG A 105 9.85 -11.75 -2.32
C ARG A 105 9.88 -12.81 -1.21
N ALA A 106 10.28 -12.45 0.01
CA ALA A 106 10.38 -13.36 1.14
C ALA A 106 9.03 -13.96 1.54
N THR A 107 7.94 -13.22 1.36
CA THR A 107 6.57 -13.65 1.69
C THR A 107 5.75 -14.07 0.48
N ASP A 108 6.33 -14.05 -0.72
CA ASP A 108 5.64 -14.26 -2.01
C ASP A 108 4.36 -13.40 -2.16
N THR A 109 4.37 -12.20 -1.57
CA THR A 109 3.20 -11.32 -1.54
C THR A 109 3.06 -10.54 -2.85
N PRO A 110 1.90 -10.58 -3.53
CA PRO A 110 1.65 -9.76 -4.71
C PRO A 110 1.64 -8.27 -4.34
N VAL A 111 2.25 -7.45 -5.20
CA VAL A 111 2.45 -6.01 -4.96
C VAL A 111 1.58 -5.18 -5.90
N VAL A 112 0.85 -4.23 -5.35
CA VAL A 112 0.22 -3.11 -6.06
C VAL A 112 1.12 -1.90 -5.90
N LEU A 113 1.65 -1.41 -7.01
CA LEU A 113 2.50 -0.24 -7.02
C LEU A 113 1.66 1.04 -7.02
N VAL A 114 1.76 1.82 -5.97
CA VAL A 114 1.10 3.13 -5.84
C VAL A 114 1.93 4.16 -6.59
N LEU A 115 1.34 4.76 -7.61
CA LEU A 115 1.96 5.74 -8.48
C LEU A 115 1.33 7.12 -8.29
N ARG A 116 2.15 8.13 -8.10
CA ARG A 116 1.72 9.53 -8.09
C ARG A 116 2.12 10.19 -9.41
N PRO A 117 1.19 10.37 -10.37
CA PRO A 117 1.54 10.88 -11.69
C PRO A 117 2.21 12.25 -11.66
N GLY A 118 1.72 13.18 -10.80
CA GLY A 118 2.19 14.56 -10.81
C GLY A 118 1.99 15.18 -12.20
N SER A 119 3.09 15.63 -12.80
CA SER A 119 3.12 16.11 -14.19
C SER A 119 3.62 15.07 -15.20
N SER A 120 3.83 13.81 -14.76
CA SER A 120 4.32 12.73 -15.64
C SER A 120 3.16 11.99 -16.31
N SER A 121 3.36 11.55 -17.53
CA SER A 121 2.42 10.73 -18.29
C SER A 121 3.11 9.43 -18.76
N LEU A 122 3.53 9.33 -20.02
CA LEU A 122 4.20 8.14 -20.54
C LEU A 122 5.53 7.81 -19.80
N THR A 123 6.23 8.81 -19.30
CA THR A 123 7.44 8.63 -18.46
C THR A 123 7.18 7.74 -17.25
N LEU A 124 5.96 7.76 -16.70
CA LEU A 124 5.56 6.90 -15.59
C LEU A 124 5.65 5.41 -15.97
N ALA A 125 5.26 5.05 -17.21
CA ALA A 125 5.40 3.69 -17.70
C ALA A 125 6.87 3.26 -17.80
N ALA A 126 7.76 4.16 -18.22
CA ALA A 126 9.20 3.88 -18.26
C ALA A 126 9.79 3.61 -16.86
N GLN A 127 9.36 4.36 -15.85
CA GLN A 127 9.76 4.12 -14.46
C GLN A 127 9.27 2.75 -13.98
N VAL A 128 8.03 2.39 -14.24
CA VAL A 128 7.47 1.07 -13.88
C VAL A 128 8.23 -0.05 -14.61
N LYS A 129 8.49 0.09 -15.90
CA LYS A 129 9.30 -0.90 -16.66
C LYS A 129 10.69 -1.07 -16.06
N GLY A 130 11.32 0.02 -15.62
CA GLY A 130 12.60 -0.03 -14.92
C GLY A 130 12.52 -0.87 -13.64
N LEU A 131 11.47 -0.69 -12.82
CA LEU A 131 11.28 -1.51 -11.63
C LEU A 131 11.06 -2.98 -11.96
N LEU A 132 10.24 -3.29 -12.97
CA LEU A 132 9.96 -4.67 -13.38
C LEU A 132 11.21 -5.42 -13.84
N ALA A 133 12.15 -4.72 -14.46
CA ALA A 133 13.38 -5.29 -15.02
C ALA A 133 14.56 -5.30 -14.01
N PHE A 134 14.48 -4.54 -12.92
CA PHE A 134 15.64 -4.28 -12.06
C PHE A 134 16.07 -5.49 -11.22
N ARG A 135 15.12 -6.28 -10.73
CA ARG A 135 15.37 -7.49 -9.93
C ARG A 135 14.37 -8.59 -10.25
N ALA A 136 14.82 -9.83 -10.15
CA ALA A 136 13.99 -11.02 -10.29
C ALA A 136 14.06 -11.89 -9.00
N PRO A 137 12.95 -12.50 -8.57
CA PRO A 137 11.61 -12.29 -9.09
C PRO A 137 11.03 -10.93 -8.69
N CYS A 138 10.22 -10.32 -9.54
CA CYS A 138 9.48 -9.11 -9.23
C CYS A 138 8.04 -9.46 -8.89
N GLN A 139 7.53 -9.00 -7.75
CA GLN A 139 6.18 -9.31 -7.27
C GLN A 139 5.14 -8.24 -7.62
N ILE A 140 5.48 -7.23 -8.41
CA ILE A 140 4.51 -6.22 -8.87
C ILE A 140 3.49 -6.90 -9.80
N ARG A 141 2.21 -6.83 -9.43
CA ARG A 141 1.08 -7.45 -10.15
C ARG A 141 0.03 -6.45 -10.61
N GLY A 142 0.17 -5.17 -10.24
CA GLY A 142 -0.75 -4.14 -10.67
C GLY A 142 -0.37 -2.77 -10.19
N LEU A 143 -1.12 -1.78 -10.66
CA LEU A 143 -0.88 -0.36 -10.46
C LEU A 143 -2.11 0.30 -9.86
N LEU A 144 -1.92 1.24 -8.93
CA LEU A 144 -2.95 2.13 -8.41
C LEU A 144 -2.44 3.57 -8.49
N LEU A 145 -3.20 4.46 -9.12
CA LEU A 145 -2.83 5.86 -9.20
C LEU A 145 -3.27 6.61 -7.94
N ASN A 146 -2.45 7.52 -7.44
CA ASN A 146 -2.76 8.30 -6.25
C ASN A 146 -2.61 9.80 -6.48
N GLY A 147 -3.52 10.59 -5.94
CA GLY A 147 -3.49 12.05 -6.03
C GLY A 147 -3.80 12.60 -7.43
N CYS A 148 -4.53 11.87 -8.24
CA CYS A 148 -4.99 12.31 -9.56
C CYS A 148 -6.50 12.14 -9.72
N SER A 149 -7.11 12.91 -10.63
CA SER A 149 -8.54 12.78 -10.91
C SER A 149 -8.85 11.44 -11.62
N PRO A 150 -10.08 10.92 -11.49
CA PRO A 150 -10.52 9.74 -12.24
C PRO A 150 -10.37 9.90 -13.75
N MET A 151 -10.62 11.09 -14.30
CA MET A 151 -10.44 11.38 -15.71
C MET A 151 -8.98 11.23 -16.14
N LEU A 152 -8.02 11.75 -15.36
CA LEU A 152 -6.60 11.59 -15.65
C LEU A 152 -6.19 10.10 -15.55
N ALA A 153 -6.70 9.40 -14.54
CA ALA A 153 -6.44 7.97 -14.38
C ALA A 153 -6.95 7.17 -15.61
N GLN A 154 -8.15 7.45 -16.09
CA GLN A 154 -8.70 6.84 -17.30
C GLN A 154 -7.87 7.14 -18.55
N THR A 155 -7.30 8.34 -18.65
CA THR A 155 -6.43 8.73 -19.75
C THR A 155 -5.09 8.00 -19.70
N LEU A 156 -4.51 7.83 -18.52
CA LEU A 156 -3.18 7.20 -18.36
C LEU A 156 -3.23 5.66 -18.41
N ALA A 157 -4.31 5.06 -17.91
CA ALA A 157 -4.41 3.61 -17.74
C ALA A 157 -4.14 2.81 -19.02
N PRO A 158 -4.70 3.13 -20.21
CA PRO A 158 -4.43 2.37 -21.43
C PRO A 158 -2.96 2.35 -21.82
N ALA A 159 -2.25 3.48 -21.66
CA ALA A 159 -0.83 3.56 -21.94
C ALA A 159 -0.01 2.76 -20.92
N LEU A 160 -0.33 2.85 -19.63
CA LEU A 160 0.34 2.08 -18.58
C LEU A 160 0.15 0.57 -18.81
N ILE A 161 -1.06 0.12 -19.09
CA ILE A 161 -1.36 -1.30 -19.35
C ILE A 161 -0.58 -1.78 -20.59
N ARG A 162 -0.63 -1.06 -21.69
CA ARG A 162 0.05 -1.42 -22.94
C ARG A 162 1.56 -1.55 -22.73
N GLU A 163 2.17 -0.59 -22.04
CA GLU A 163 3.62 -0.53 -21.89
C GLU A 163 4.17 -1.49 -20.85
N THR A 164 3.42 -1.72 -19.77
CA THR A 164 3.91 -2.52 -18.62
C THR A 164 3.34 -3.93 -18.56
N GLY A 165 2.23 -4.20 -19.25
CA GLY A 165 1.48 -5.45 -19.14
C GLY A 165 0.71 -5.59 -17.81
N LEU A 166 0.75 -4.60 -16.93
CA LEU A 166 0.13 -4.65 -15.61
C LEU A 166 -1.27 -4.02 -15.64
N PRO A 167 -2.25 -4.59 -14.94
CA PRO A 167 -3.55 -3.96 -14.74
C PRO A 167 -3.42 -2.67 -13.92
N VAL A 168 -4.26 -1.68 -14.25
CA VAL A 168 -4.47 -0.49 -13.42
C VAL A 168 -5.80 -0.68 -12.69
N PHE A 169 -5.75 -0.68 -11.35
CA PHE A 169 -6.92 -0.89 -10.49
C PHE A 169 -7.73 0.37 -10.25
N GLY A 170 -7.37 1.48 -10.87
CA GLY A 170 -8.03 2.76 -10.71
C GLY A 170 -7.17 3.78 -9.97
N CYS A 171 -7.80 4.67 -9.22
CA CYS A 171 -7.07 5.72 -8.50
C CYS A 171 -7.68 6.05 -7.14
N LEU A 172 -6.88 6.70 -6.29
CA LEU A 172 -7.35 7.48 -5.16
C LEU A 172 -7.19 8.96 -5.52
N PRO A 173 -8.27 9.72 -5.74
CA PRO A 173 -8.17 11.15 -6.02
C PRO A 173 -7.71 11.93 -4.79
N LYS A 174 -7.32 13.19 -5.00
CA LYS A 174 -7.19 14.11 -3.88
C LYS A 174 -8.55 14.34 -3.24
N VAL A 175 -8.62 14.19 -1.92
CA VAL A 175 -9.84 14.44 -1.13
C VAL A 175 -9.58 15.66 -0.26
N GLU A 176 -10.35 16.71 -0.49
CA GLU A 176 -10.23 17.96 0.25
C GLU A 176 -10.56 17.73 1.75
N GLY A 177 -9.70 18.24 2.62
CA GLY A 177 -9.84 18.07 4.07
C GLY A 177 -9.55 16.65 4.60
N ALA A 178 -9.02 15.75 3.76
CA ALA A 178 -8.59 14.42 4.18
C ALA A 178 -7.07 14.19 4.00
N ASP A 179 -6.30 15.27 3.99
CA ASP A 179 -4.83 15.17 3.96
C ASP A 179 -4.31 14.64 5.31
N PHE A 180 -3.59 13.53 5.27
CA PHE A 180 -2.80 13.03 6.38
C PHE A 180 -1.35 13.45 6.16
N SER A 181 -0.84 14.37 6.97
CA SER A 181 0.61 14.54 7.07
C SER A 181 1.17 13.47 8.00
N SER A 182 2.37 12.98 7.71
CA SER A 182 3.08 12.01 8.57
C SER A 182 3.23 12.49 10.03
N ARG A 183 3.12 13.80 10.27
CA ARG A 183 3.14 14.39 11.61
C ARG A 183 1.85 14.16 12.40
N HIS A 184 0.71 14.00 11.73
CA HIS A 184 -0.58 13.73 12.38
C HIS A 184 -0.81 12.24 12.68
N LEU A 185 0.03 11.36 12.15
CA LEU A 185 -0.06 9.92 12.42
C LEU A 185 0.60 9.52 13.75
N GLY A 186 1.51 10.37 14.28
CA GLY A 186 2.13 10.15 15.59
C GLY A 186 1.24 10.68 16.71
N LEU A 187 1.25 10.07 17.88
CA LEU A 187 0.59 10.48 19.12
C LEU A 187 -0.80 11.15 18.90
N VAL A 188 -1.76 10.37 18.42
CA VAL A 188 -3.14 10.83 18.24
C VAL A 188 -3.81 10.94 19.60
N ALA A 189 -4.30 12.13 19.94
CA ALA A 189 -5.11 12.32 21.13
C ALA A 189 -6.50 11.70 20.95
N ALA A 190 -7.10 11.22 22.04
CA ALA A 190 -8.40 10.55 21.98
C ALA A 190 -9.50 11.44 21.37
N GLU A 191 -9.41 12.74 21.60
CA GLU A 191 -10.34 13.75 21.08
C GLU A 191 -10.25 13.92 19.55
N GLU A 192 -9.11 13.60 18.94
CA GLU A 192 -8.87 13.73 17.49
C GLU A 192 -9.39 12.52 16.70
N ILE A 193 -9.63 11.38 17.37
CA ILE A 193 -10.02 10.13 16.71
C ILE A 193 -11.29 10.29 15.83
N PRO A 194 -12.38 10.94 16.28
CA PRO A 194 -13.58 11.07 15.46
C PRO A 194 -13.34 11.86 14.17
N GLU A 195 -12.54 12.93 14.22
CA GLU A 195 -12.18 13.73 13.03
C GLU A 195 -11.35 12.90 12.05
N LEU A 196 -10.38 12.14 12.55
CA LEU A 196 -9.54 11.27 11.74
C LEU A 196 -10.36 10.15 11.09
N GLN A 197 -11.30 9.55 11.82
CA GLN A 197 -12.22 8.56 11.27
C GLN A 197 -13.09 9.13 10.16
N ALA A 198 -13.62 10.36 10.33
CA ALA A 198 -14.39 11.02 9.29
C ALA A 198 -13.54 11.33 8.02
N LYS A 199 -12.26 11.66 8.19
CA LYS A 199 -11.32 11.82 7.05
C LYS A 199 -11.09 10.48 6.35
N LEU A 200 -10.93 9.40 7.12
CA LEU A 200 -10.77 8.04 6.57
C LEU A 200 -12.00 7.57 5.82
N ASP A 201 -13.21 7.90 6.31
CA ASP A 201 -14.45 7.58 5.60
C ASP A 201 -14.51 8.27 4.23
N LYS A 202 -14.15 9.57 4.16
CA LYS A 202 -14.06 10.28 2.88
C LYS A 202 -13.05 9.66 1.91
N LEU A 203 -11.89 9.22 2.41
CA LEU A 203 -10.89 8.55 1.59
C LEU A 203 -11.35 7.17 1.11
N ALA A 204 -12.03 6.42 1.97
CA ALA A 204 -12.62 5.13 1.62
C ALA A 204 -13.70 5.31 0.55
N ASP A 205 -14.62 6.28 0.71
CA ASP A 205 -15.65 6.61 -0.29
C ASP A 205 -15.02 6.96 -1.65
N ALA A 206 -13.99 7.80 -1.64
CA ALA A 206 -13.29 8.19 -2.86
C ALA A 206 -12.60 7.01 -3.54
N LEU A 207 -11.99 6.11 -2.75
CA LEU A 207 -11.35 4.91 -3.28
C LEU A 207 -12.38 3.93 -3.85
N GLU A 208 -13.49 3.70 -3.14
CA GLU A 208 -14.59 2.82 -3.59
C GLU A 208 -15.23 3.29 -4.90
N GLN A 209 -15.31 4.61 -5.12
CA GLN A 209 -15.87 5.19 -6.33
C GLN A 209 -14.94 5.18 -7.54
N SER A 210 -13.63 5.09 -7.32
CA SER A 210 -12.64 5.31 -8.38
C SER A 210 -11.60 4.19 -8.55
N ALA A 211 -11.68 3.13 -7.73
CA ALA A 211 -10.83 1.96 -7.83
C ALA A 211 -11.66 0.66 -7.78
N ASP A 212 -11.13 -0.37 -8.44
CA ASP A 212 -11.74 -1.70 -8.47
C ASP A 212 -11.26 -2.51 -7.25
N LEU A 213 -11.97 -2.35 -6.13
CA LEU A 213 -11.61 -3.01 -4.87
C LEU A 213 -11.80 -4.52 -4.93
N ASP A 214 -12.73 -5.02 -5.74
CA ASP A 214 -12.99 -6.46 -5.85
C ASP A 214 -11.82 -7.15 -6.57
N ARG A 215 -11.25 -6.53 -7.60
CA ARG A 215 -10.01 -7.03 -8.23
C ARG A 215 -8.79 -6.90 -7.30
N LEU A 216 -8.72 -5.89 -6.45
CA LEU A 216 -7.68 -5.79 -5.43
C LEU A 216 -7.79 -6.91 -4.39
N LEU A 217 -9.01 -7.26 -3.97
CA LEU A 217 -9.27 -8.40 -3.09
C LEU A 217 -8.91 -9.73 -3.77
N ALA A 218 -9.35 -9.94 -5.01
CA ALA A 218 -8.99 -11.14 -5.77
C ALA A 218 -7.47 -11.30 -5.92
N LEU A 219 -6.74 -10.19 -6.09
CA LEU A 219 -5.28 -10.21 -6.08
C LEU A 219 -4.72 -10.62 -4.71
N ALA A 220 -5.30 -10.12 -3.62
CA ALA A 220 -4.88 -10.52 -2.27
C ALA A 220 -5.11 -12.01 -2.01
N GLU A 221 -6.23 -12.56 -2.48
CA GLU A 221 -6.57 -13.99 -2.38
C GLU A 221 -5.66 -14.90 -3.22
N SER A 222 -4.97 -14.34 -4.21
CA SER A 222 -3.99 -15.07 -5.01
C SER A 222 -2.63 -15.27 -4.31
N ALA A 223 -2.43 -14.63 -3.15
CA ALA A 223 -1.23 -14.83 -2.35
C ALA A 223 -1.21 -16.26 -1.76
N PRO A 224 -0.04 -16.88 -1.59
CA PRO A 224 0.06 -18.15 -0.89
C PRO A 224 -0.45 -18.03 0.56
N PRO A 225 -0.96 -19.13 1.11
CA PRO A 225 -1.48 -19.16 2.48
C PRO A 225 -0.39 -19.00 3.55
#